data_3021a63e03abad52f2e7702bc7186aa7
#
_entry.id   3021a63e03abad52f2e7702bc7186aa7
#
_cell.length_a   1.000
_cell.length_b   1.000
_cell.length_c   1.000
_cell.angle_alpha   90.00
_cell.angle_beta   90.00
_cell.angle_gamma   90.00
#
_symmetry.space_group_name_H-M   'P 1'
#
loop_
_entity.id
_entity.type
_entity.pdbx_description
1 polymer ?
#
loop_
_entity_poly.entity_id
_entity_poly.type
_entity_poly.pdbx_seq_one_letter_code
_entity_poly.pdbx_strand_id
1 'polypeptide(L)'
;MKISSSIFPIISIFILLSISSVTPSDSDDSDDFDDFFQCLPKQSDSSIPITDAILTPNNSSFQYIYQLRANNLRTFLSATSRPVAIITARHPSHAQAAVICAKRHDFQLRIRSGGHDYEGLSYTSDVPFVILDMFNLNSIDIDMSTETAWVQAGATTGELYYRIAEKSNVHGFPSGVCTTLGIGGHFSGGGYGFLIRKYGLSIDNVIDAQLIDANGRILNRKSMGEDVFWAIRGGGTTSFGIILSWRIKLVRVPPRVTVFTVQRTLEQGATELAYRWQQVAPKLPKDLFIRLQPEPINNGGNNKTVRVSFIGHFLGQADGLLRLMNVSFPELGLTRNDCLQMSWVESTLYWAGFSNGSSIDVLLDRVAVNKVFAKEKSDYYKAVIPKQGLETLWQVLMDIENIFVQMNPYGGRMEEISDLETAFAHRAGNLFKVLYGIQWSESEGGVNATARYVELSRRLYNAMAPYASSNPREAFINYRDLDIGSNESDETDFEDAKEYGAKYFRNNFIRLADVKAKIDPKNFFKNEQSIPPLPSH
;
A
#
# COMPACT_ATOMS: atom_id res chain seq x y z
N MET A 1 78.09 8.21 20.25
CA MET A 1 78.56 7.75 21.57
C MET A 1 77.43 6.95 22.20
N LYS A 2 77.70 5.64 22.29
CA LYS A 2 77.03 4.54 23.04
C LYS A 2 75.52 4.56 23.27
N ILE A 3 74.88 3.66 22.56
CA ILE A 3 73.55 3.06 22.70
C ILE A 3 73.59 2.11 23.92
N SER A 4 72.60 2.21 24.78
CA SER A 4 72.32 1.19 25.82
C SER A 4 70.93 0.60 25.54
N SER A 5 70.89 -0.64 25.17
CA SER A 5 69.73 -1.48 25.00
C SER A 5 69.39 -2.19 26.31
N SER A 6 68.18 -1.98 26.80
CA SER A 6 67.58 -2.81 27.86
C SER A 6 66.44 -3.65 27.30
N ILE A 7 66.68 -4.96 27.37
CA ILE A 7 65.76 -6.03 26.97
C ILE A 7 64.87 -6.31 28.20
N PHE A 8 63.55 -6.17 28.04
CA PHE A 8 62.56 -6.72 28.98
C PHE A 8 61.94 -8.00 28.36
N PRO A 9 61.82 -9.08 29.10
CA PRO A 9 61.20 -10.30 28.60
C PRO A 9 59.70 -10.18 28.64
N ILE A 10 59.08 -10.46 27.49
CA ILE A 10 57.62 -10.60 27.34
C ILE A 10 57.24 -11.98 27.89
N ILE A 11 56.54 -12.02 28.99
CA ILE A 11 55.86 -13.21 29.51
C ILE A 11 54.52 -13.33 28.77
N SER A 12 54.45 -14.27 27.84
CA SER A 12 53.20 -14.65 27.17
C SER A 12 52.37 -15.53 28.11
N ILE A 13 51.32 -14.96 28.68
CA ILE A 13 50.30 -15.74 29.38
C ILE A 13 49.31 -16.27 28.34
N PHE A 14 49.42 -17.58 28.07
CA PHE A 14 48.38 -18.30 27.31
C PHE A 14 47.15 -18.49 28.22
N ILE A 15 46.11 -17.69 28.02
CA ILE A 15 44.76 -17.97 28.55
C ILE A 15 44.11 -18.97 27.59
N LEU A 16 44.04 -20.22 28.00
CA LEU A 16 43.20 -21.24 27.38
C LEU A 16 41.72 -20.86 27.66
N LEU A 17 41.12 -20.16 26.71
CA LEU A 17 39.68 -20.07 26.62
C LEU A 17 39.14 -21.41 26.13
N SER A 18 38.59 -22.20 27.05
CA SER A 18 37.73 -23.34 26.69
C SER A 18 36.49 -22.81 26.01
N ILE A 19 36.47 -22.79 24.70
CA ILE A 19 35.25 -22.59 23.90
C ILE A 19 34.43 -23.86 24.10
N SER A 20 33.45 -23.82 25.00
CA SER A 20 32.38 -24.78 24.99
C SER A 20 31.59 -24.53 23.70
N SER A 21 31.77 -25.38 22.72
CA SER A 21 30.90 -25.46 21.57
C SER A 21 29.53 -25.94 22.07
N VAL A 22 28.62 -25.00 22.31
CA VAL A 22 27.21 -25.29 22.36
C VAL A 22 26.85 -25.61 20.91
N THR A 23 26.77 -26.87 20.57
CA THR A 23 26.06 -27.32 19.38
C THR A 23 24.56 -26.98 19.60
N PRO A 24 23.95 -26.19 18.72
CA PRO A 24 22.50 -26.09 18.74
C PRO A 24 21.96 -27.51 18.49
N SER A 25 20.89 -27.86 19.19
CA SER A 25 20.16 -29.10 18.93
C SER A 25 19.38 -28.95 17.61
N ASP A 26 20.03 -29.31 16.50
CA ASP A 26 19.42 -29.26 15.13
C ASP A 26 18.31 -30.28 14.91
N SER A 27 17.84 -31.00 15.94
CA SER A 27 16.86 -32.09 15.78
C SER A 27 15.41 -31.65 15.93
N ASP A 28 15.09 -30.62 16.70
CA ASP A 28 13.68 -30.23 16.91
C ASP A 28 13.14 -29.38 15.75
N ASP A 29 13.94 -28.47 15.17
CA ASP A 29 13.49 -27.62 14.07
C ASP A 29 13.24 -28.39 12.76
N SER A 30 13.99 -29.48 12.49
CA SER A 30 13.85 -30.25 11.26
C SER A 30 12.53 -31.05 11.22
N ASP A 31 12.07 -31.57 12.35
CA ASP A 31 10.87 -32.39 12.44
C ASP A 31 9.60 -31.52 12.27
N ASP A 32 9.58 -30.29 12.77
CA ASP A 32 8.46 -29.36 12.62
C ASP A 32 8.25 -28.90 11.16
N PHE A 33 9.35 -28.72 10.39
CA PHE A 33 9.25 -28.41 8.97
C PHE A 33 8.67 -29.57 8.16
N ASP A 34 9.12 -30.77 8.39
CA ASP A 34 8.64 -31.96 7.68
C ASP A 34 7.16 -32.22 7.98
N ASP A 35 6.74 -32.06 9.21
CA ASP A 35 5.33 -32.20 9.63
C ASP A 35 4.44 -31.13 9.00
N PHE A 36 4.91 -29.88 8.89
CA PHE A 36 4.20 -28.82 8.17
C PHE A 36 3.98 -29.20 6.70
N PHE A 37 5.03 -29.66 5.99
CA PHE A 37 4.91 -30.08 4.59
C PHE A 37 4.02 -31.31 4.40
N GLN A 38 4.00 -32.25 5.34
CA GLN A 38 3.08 -33.39 5.33
C GLN A 38 1.62 -33.00 5.64
N CYS A 39 1.41 -31.93 6.41
CA CYS A 39 0.09 -31.41 6.71
C CYS A 39 -0.61 -30.84 5.47
N LEU A 40 0.10 -30.08 4.63
CA LEU A 40 -0.48 -29.35 3.49
C LEU A 40 -1.31 -30.24 2.54
N PRO A 41 -0.82 -31.37 2.01
CA PRO A 41 -1.61 -32.21 1.12
C PRO A 41 -2.78 -32.90 1.84
N LYS A 42 -2.70 -33.13 3.16
CA LYS A 42 -3.80 -33.73 3.94
C LYS A 42 -4.96 -32.74 4.16
N GLN A 43 -4.69 -31.44 4.11
CA GLN A 43 -5.69 -30.38 4.33
C GLN A 43 -6.17 -29.72 3.04
N SER A 44 -5.58 -30.03 1.88
CA SER A 44 -6.02 -29.53 0.57
C SER A 44 -6.97 -30.51 -0.12
N ASP A 45 -7.66 -30.03 -1.16
CA ASP A 45 -8.49 -30.87 -2.01
C ASP A 45 -7.60 -31.84 -2.80
N SER A 46 -7.80 -33.14 -2.62
CA SER A 46 -7.01 -34.20 -3.27
C SER A 46 -7.17 -34.23 -4.79
N SER A 47 -8.28 -33.66 -5.33
CA SER A 47 -8.51 -33.54 -6.76
C SER A 47 -7.67 -32.41 -7.40
N ILE A 48 -7.15 -31.49 -6.57
CA ILE A 48 -6.29 -30.37 -7.00
C ILE A 48 -5.05 -30.34 -6.09
N PRO A 49 -4.04 -31.17 -6.37
CA PRO A 49 -2.89 -31.33 -5.49
C PRO A 49 -2.13 -30.02 -5.24
N ILE A 50 -1.83 -29.75 -3.97
CA ILE A 50 -1.07 -28.55 -3.55
C ILE A 50 0.44 -28.70 -3.80
N THR A 51 0.95 -29.91 -3.98
CA THR A 51 2.40 -30.19 -4.08
C THR A 51 3.12 -29.33 -5.11
N ASP A 52 2.52 -29.11 -6.27
CA ASP A 52 3.10 -28.26 -7.34
C ASP A 52 2.99 -26.76 -7.04
N ALA A 53 2.31 -26.38 -5.99
CA ALA A 53 2.17 -25.00 -5.54
C ALA A 53 3.14 -24.65 -4.39
N ILE A 54 3.84 -25.62 -3.82
CA ILE A 54 4.79 -25.43 -2.72
C ILE A 54 6.18 -25.24 -3.30
N LEU A 55 6.81 -24.11 -2.98
CA LEU A 55 8.18 -23.80 -3.32
C LEU A 55 8.99 -23.67 -2.02
N THR A 56 10.05 -24.46 -1.90
CA THR A 56 11.02 -24.39 -0.80
C THR A 56 12.35 -23.82 -1.31
N PRO A 57 13.29 -23.41 -0.44
CA PRO A 57 14.62 -22.97 -0.85
C PRO A 57 15.38 -23.93 -1.77
N ASN A 58 15.04 -25.22 -1.76
CA ASN A 58 15.64 -26.25 -2.62
C ASN A 58 15.10 -26.21 -4.06
N ASN A 59 13.99 -25.51 -4.34
CA ASN A 59 13.46 -25.38 -5.69
C ASN A 59 14.19 -24.28 -6.46
N SER A 60 14.62 -24.53 -7.68
CA SER A 60 15.35 -23.59 -8.53
C SER A 60 14.57 -22.28 -8.80
N SER A 61 13.23 -22.33 -8.80
CA SER A 61 12.35 -21.17 -9.00
C SER A 61 12.07 -20.37 -7.72
N PHE A 62 12.41 -20.88 -6.53
CA PHE A 62 12.07 -20.24 -5.26
C PHE A 62 12.59 -18.80 -5.17
N GLN A 63 13.89 -18.60 -5.37
CA GLN A 63 14.49 -17.26 -5.26
C GLN A 63 13.89 -16.29 -6.29
N TYR A 64 13.66 -16.76 -7.51
CA TYR A 64 13.03 -15.96 -8.56
C TYR A 64 11.61 -15.52 -8.16
N ILE A 65 10.76 -16.45 -7.70
CA ILE A 65 9.37 -16.15 -7.30
C ILE A 65 9.34 -15.29 -6.03
N TYR A 66 10.26 -15.51 -5.10
CA TYR A 66 10.39 -14.67 -3.90
C TYR A 66 10.65 -13.21 -4.28
N GLN A 67 11.65 -12.99 -5.13
CA GLN A 67 12.07 -11.66 -5.57
C GLN A 67 11.08 -11.01 -6.53
N LEU A 68 10.44 -11.78 -7.42
CA LEU A 68 9.61 -11.26 -8.52
C LEU A 68 8.53 -10.30 -8.02
N ARG A 69 7.95 -10.55 -6.86
CA ARG A 69 6.86 -9.78 -6.26
C ARG A 69 7.22 -9.15 -4.92
N ALA A 70 8.48 -8.80 -4.73
CA ALA A 70 8.94 -7.93 -3.66
C ALA A 70 9.29 -6.58 -4.28
N ASN A 71 8.39 -5.59 -4.16
CA ASN A 71 8.50 -4.34 -4.94
C ASN A 71 9.37 -3.29 -4.24
N ASN A 72 9.52 -3.33 -2.91
CA ASN A 72 10.43 -2.45 -2.18
C ASN A 72 11.76 -3.16 -1.89
N LEU A 73 12.81 -2.79 -2.63
CA LEU A 73 14.13 -3.39 -2.47
C LEU A 73 14.75 -3.11 -1.10
N ARG A 74 14.39 -1.99 -0.45
CA ARG A 74 14.87 -1.65 0.89
C ARG A 74 14.55 -2.77 1.88
N THR A 75 13.30 -3.16 1.98
CA THR A 75 12.85 -4.19 2.93
C THR A 75 13.28 -5.58 2.49
N PHE A 76 13.23 -5.87 1.18
CA PHE A 76 13.59 -7.17 0.64
C PHE A 76 15.07 -7.52 0.84
N LEU A 77 15.98 -6.56 0.59
CA LEU A 77 17.42 -6.81 0.70
C LEU A 77 17.96 -6.66 2.13
N SER A 78 17.25 -5.91 3.00
CA SER A 78 17.60 -5.81 4.42
C SER A 78 17.01 -6.92 5.28
N ALA A 79 16.09 -7.75 4.75
CA ALA A 79 15.48 -8.84 5.50
C ALA A 79 16.52 -9.86 5.96
N THR A 80 16.54 -10.14 7.26
CA THR A 80 17.44 -11.10 7.90
C THR A 80 16.98 -12.54 7.74
N SER A 81 15.64 -12.76 7.68
CA SER A 81 15.02 -14.07 7.54
C SER A 81 14.48 -14.29 6.14
N ARG A 82 14.46 -15.56 5.70
CA ARG A 82 13.85 -15.99 4.44
C ARG A 82 12.60 -16.82 4.75
N PRO A 83 11.60 -16.84 3.86
CA PRO A 83 10.45 -17.71 4.07
C PRO A 83 10.86 -19.18 3.99
N VAL A 84 10.31 -19.99 4.88
CA VAL A 84 10.45 -21.46 4.88
C VAL A 84 9.88 -22.06 3.60
N ALA A 85 8.76 -21.51 3.14
CA ALA A 85 8.11 -21.89 1.89
C ALA A 85 7.35 -20.71 1.28
N ILE A 86 7.12 -20.80 -0.04
CA ILE A 86 6.15 -19.98 -0.76
C ILE A 86 5.07 -20.90 -1.31
N ILE A 87 3.84 -20.72 -0.85
CA ILE A 87 2.68 -21.46 -1.35
C ILE A 87 2.00 -20.60 -2.42
N THR A 88 2.21 -20.93 -3.69
CA THR A 88 1.62 -20.24 -4.85
C THR A 88 0.20 -20.76 -5.12
N ALA A 89 -0.77 -20.36 -4.29
CA ALA A 89 -2.12 -20.90 -4.31
C ALA A 89 -2.79 -20.81 -5.68
N ARG A 90 -3.29 -21.94 -6.20
CA ARG A 90 -4.04 -22.06 -7.48
C ARG A 90 -5.52 -22.39 -7.26
N HIS A 91 -5.89 -22.77 -6.05
CA HIS A 91 -7.24 -23.10 -5.65
C HIS A 91 -7.49 -22.63 -4.21
N PRO A 92 -8.73 -22.28 -3.82
CA PRO A 92 -9.04 -21.89 -2.44
C PRO A 92 -8.59 -22.91 -1.38
N SER A 93 -8.67 -24.22 -1.67
CA SER A 93 -8.21 -25.26 -0.73
C SER A 93 -6.72 -25.18 -0.39
N HIS A 94 -5.87 -24.66 -1.30
CA HIS A 94 -4.45 -24.44 -1.02
C HIS A 94 -4.27 -23.36 0.06
N ALA A 95 -5.06 -22.29 -0.02
CA ALA A 95 -5.03 -21.22 0.97
C ALA A 95 -5.62 -21.70 2.32
N GLN A 96 -6.67 -22.55 2.31
CA GLN A 96 -7.20 -23.18 3.52
C GLN A 96 -6.15 -24.07 4.18
N ALA A 97 -5.48 -24.94 3.41
CA ALA A 97 -4.43 -25.81 3.91
C ALA A 97 -3.27 -25.00 4.52
N ALA A 98 -2.87 -23.89 3.85
CA ALA A 98 -1.83 -23.00 4.37
C ALA A 98 -2.20 -22.43 5.75
N VAL A 99 -3.45 -21.96 5.94
CA VAL A 99 -3.92 -21.43 7.24
C VAL A 99 -3.91 -22.52 8.31
N ILE A 100 -4.50 -23.69 8.01
CA ILE A 100 -4.65 -24.77 8.97
C ILE A 100 -3.28 -25.29 9.42
N CYS A 101 -2.37 -25.51 8.46
CA CYS A 101 -1.06 -26.08 8.74
C CYS A 101 -0.10 -25.05 9.37
N ALA A 102 -0.09 -23.79 8.91
CA ALA A 102 0.72 -22.74 9.54
C ALA A 102 0.31 -22.54 11.01
N LYS A 103 -1.01 -22.52 11.30
CA LYS A 103 -1.52 -22.41 12.67
C LYS A 103 -1.17 -23.61 13.55
N ARG A 104 -1.13 -24.82 12.97
CA ARG A 104 -0.82 -26.06 13.70
C ARG A 104 0.65 -26.16 14.08
N HIS A 105 1.53 -25.65 13.23
CA HIS A 105 2.98 -25.74 13.37
C HIS A 105 3.63 -24.37 13.71
N ASP A 106 2.83 -23.43 14.21
CA ASP A 106 3.23 -22.10 14.69
C ASP A 106 4.05 -21.25 13.71
N PHE A 107 3.81 -21.42 12.40
CA PHE A 107 4.42 -20.54 11.40
C PHE A 107 3.62 -19.25 11.22
N GLN A 108 4.31 -18.11 11.20
CA GLN A 108 3.67 -16.86 10.79
C GLN A 108 3.31 -16.92 9.30
N LEU A 109 2.10 -16.46 8.95
CA LEU A 109 1.62 -16.46 7.58
C LEU A 109 1.66 -15.05 6.99
N ARG A 110 2.54 -14.82 6.01
CA ARG A 110 2.59 -13.59 5.22
C ARG A 110 1.76 -13.76 3.95
N ILE A 111 0.77 -12.88 3.76
CA ILE A 111 -0.18 -12.95 2.65
C ILE A 111 0.27 -11.97 1.57
N ARG A 112 0.61 -12.49 0.39
CA ARG A 112 1.10 -11.69 -0.73
C ARG A 112 0.12 -11.72 -1.90
N SER A 113 -0.48 -10.57 -2.21
CA SER A 113 -1.26 -10.33 -3.44
C SER A 113 -0.33 -9.74 -4.51
N GLY A 114 -0.20 -8.41 -4.60
CA GLY A 114 0.70 -7.74 -5.54
C GLY A 114 2.11 -7.44 -5.01
N GLY A 115 2.37 -7.63 -3.71
CA GLY A 115 3.67 -7.35 -3.09
C GLY A 115 4.03 -5.86 -3.03
N HIS A 116 3.05 -4.98 -2.91
CA HIS A 116 3.20 -3.52 -2.85
C HIS A 116 3.18 -2.92 -1.44
N ASP A 117 3.26 -3.75 -0.40
CA ASP A 117 3.37 -3.22 0.97
C ASP A 117 4.65 -2.37 1.09
N TYR A 118 4.51 -1.13 1.55
CA TYR A 118 5.62 -0.16 1.60
C TYR A 118 6.70 -0.54 2.63
N GLU A 119 6.34 -1.34 3.64
CA GLU A 119 7.27 -1.85 4.64
C GLU A 119 7.62 -3.33 4.43
N GLY A 120 7.11 -3.95 3.34
CA GLY A 120 7.46 -5.31 2.96
C GLY A 120 6.74 -6.41 3.75
N LEU A 121 5.76 -6.07 4.59
CA LEU A 121 5.11 -7.02 5.51
C LEU A 121 4.37 -8.17 4.83
N SER A 122 4.21 -8.13 3.52
CA SER A 122 3.64 -9.23 2.74
C SER A 122 4.65 -10.28 2.30
N TYR A 123 5.97 -10.05 2.54
CA TYR A 123 7.04 -10.95 2.09
C TYR A 123 8.29 -10.96 2.99
N THR A 124 8.29 -10.23 4.10
CA THR A 124 9.37 -10.25 5.11
C THR A 124 8.80 -10.52 6.50
N SER A 125 9.62 -11.08 7.39
CA SER A 125 9.32 -11.28 8.81
C SER A 125 10.63 -11.48 9.57
N ASP A 126 10.64 -11.17 10.87
CA ASP A 126 11.76 -11.42 11.76
C ASP A 126 11.68 -12.79 12.45
N VAL A 127 10.55 -13.51 12.30
CA VAL A 127 10.33 -14.87 12.81
C VAL A 127 10.15 -15.85 11.66
N PRO A 128 10.22 -17.18 11.89
CA PRO A 128 9.95 -18.19 10.87
C PRO A 128 8.56 -18.01 10.25
N PHE A 129 8.51 -17.96 8.92
CA PHE A 129 7.28 -17.63 8.21
C PHE A 129 7.13 -18.36 6.88
N VAL A 130 5.88 -18.45 6.43
CA VAL A 130 5.48 -18.95 5.13
C VAL A 130 4.80 -17.82 4.34
N ILE A 131 5.11 -17.70 3.06
CA ILE A 131 4.38 -16.79 2.17
C ILE A 131 3.23 -17.55 1.52
N LEU A 132 2.00 -17.11 1.75
CA LEU A 132 0.86 -17.47 0.93
C LEU A 132 0.71 -16.47 -0.20
N ASP A 133 1.06 -16.89 -1.41
CA ASP A 133 1.05 -16.06 -2.61
C ASP A 133 -0.24 -16.29 -3.39
N MET A 134 -1.07 -15.25 -3.44
CA MET A 134 -2.39 -15.28 -4.07
C MET A 134 -2.34 -15.07 -5.59
N PHE A 135 -1.18 -14.84 -6.18
CA PHE A 135 -1.00 -14.39 -7.56
C PHE A 135 -1.77 -15.21 -8.61
N ASN A 136 -1.90 -16.52 -8.42
CA ASN A 136 -2.61 -17.38 -9.36
C ASN A 136 -4.13 -17.44 -9.14
N LEU A 137 -4.63 -16.87 -8.04
CA LEU A 137 -6.06 -16.67 -7.79
C LEU A 137 -6.45 -15.29 -8.30
N ASN A 138 -6.58 -15.13 -9.62
CA ASN A 138 -6.72 -13.85 -10.30
C ASN A 138 -7.92 -13.76 -11.27
N SER A 139 -8.87 -14.66 -11.15
CA SER A 139 -10.10 -14.61 -11.96
C SER A 139 -10.87 -13.32 -11.73
N ILE A 140 -11.41 -12.76 -12.82
CA ILE A 140 -12.29 -11.60 -12.84
C ILE A 140 -13.52 -11.97 -13.65
N ASP A 141 -14.65 -12.15 -12.98
CA ASP A 141 -15.93 -12.51 -13.57
C ASP A 141 -16.91 -11.33 -13.49
N ILE A 142 -17.23 -10.74 -14.66
CA ILE A 142 -18.04 -9.53 -14.78
C ILE A 142 -19.43 -9.87 -15.28
N ASP A 143 -20.44 -9.57 -14.49
CA ASP A 143 -21.85 -9.63 -14.84
C ASP A 143 -22.38 -8.23 -15.17
N MET A 144 -22.52 -7.95 -16.47
CA MET A 144 -23.04 -6.66 -16.95
C MET A 144 -24.54 -6.50 -16.72
N SER A 145 -25.30 -7.57 -16.47
CA SER A 145 -26.73 -7.48 -16.18
C SER A 145 -27.02 -6.89 -14.80
N THR A 146 -26.10 -7.13 -13.84
CA THR A 146 -26.15 -6.59 -12.48
C THR A 146 -25.14 -5.46 -12.25
N GLU A 147 -24.29 -5.15 -13.23
CA GLU A 147 -23.17 -4.20 -13.14
C GLU A 147 -22.25 -4.55 -11.95
N THR A 148 -21.96 -5.85 -11.76
CA THR A 148 -21.09 -6.32 -10.68
C THR A 148 -19.97 -7.20 -11.21
N ALA A 149 -18.92 -7.40 -10.40
CA ALA A 149 -17.88 -8.37 -10.69
C ALA A 149 -17.43 -9.12 -9.44
N TRP A 150 -17.11 -10.41 -9.57
CA TRP A 150 -16.27 -11.12 -8.63
C TRP A 150 -14.81 -11.01 -9.08
N VAL A 151 -13.94 -10.57 -8.18
CA VAL A 151 -12.53 -10.33 -8.46
C VAL A 151 -11.69 -11.04 -7.40
N GLN A 152 -10.90 -12.02 -7.81
CA GLN A 152 -10.01 -12.75 -6.91
C GLN A 152 -8.84 -11.88 -6.43
N ALA A 153 -8.38 -12.15 -5.21
CA ALA A 153 -7.42 -11.33 -4.49
C ALA A 153 -6.03 -11.21 -5.16
N GLY A 154 -5.68 -12.17 -6.01
CA GLY A 154 -4.43 -12.14 -6.77
C GLY A 154 -4.49 -11.33 -8.07
N ALA A 155 -5.67 -10.90 -8.51
CA ALA A 155 -5.80 -9.99 -9.65
C ALA A 155 -5.16 -8.63 -9.35
N THR A 156 -4.77 -7.90 -10.40
CA THR A 156 -4.24 -6.54 -10.29
C THR A 156 -5.28 -5.49 -10.67
N THR A 157 -5.04 -4.24 -10.28
CA THR A 157 -5.88 -3.10 -10.70
C THR A 157 -5.89 -2.94 -12.21
N GLY A 158 -4.76 -3.17 -12.88
CA GLY A 158 -4.65 -3.12 -14.34
C GLY A 158 -5.52 -4.18 -15.01
N GLU A 159 -5.43 -5.45 -14.57
CA GLU A 159 -6.29 -6.52 -15.07
C GLU A 159 -7.78 -6.17 -14.89
N LEU A 160 -8.17 -5.62 -13.74
CA LEU A 160 -9.54 -5.20 -13.49
C LEU A 160 -10.00 -4.12 -14.48
N TYR A 161 -9.19 -3.07 -14.69
CA TYR A 161 -9.51 -2.00 -15.65
C TYR A 161 -9.64 -2.52 -17.07
N TYR A 162 -8.71 -3.39 -17.48
CA TYR A 162 -8.72 -4.02 -18.79
C TYR A 162 -10.01 -4.85 -19.00
N ARG A 163 -10.33 -5.74 -18.04
CA ARG A 163 -11.52 -6.60 -18.15
C ARG A 163 -12.83 -5.83 -18.15
N ILE A 164 -12.92 -4.71 -17.41
CA ILE A 164 -14.08 -3.82 -17.49
C ILE A 164 -14.18 -3.20 -18.89
N ALA A 165 -13.07 -2.71 -19.44
CA ALA A 165 -13.04 -2.08 -20.76
C ALA A 165 -13.40 -3.05 -21.91
N GLU A 166 -13.04 -4.33 -21.79
CA GLU A 166 -13.48 -5.37 -22.74
C GLU A 166 -15.02 -5.54 -22.77
N LYS A 167 -15.70 -5.26 -21.67
CA LYS A 167 -17.15 -5.44 -21.54
C LYS A 167 -17.94 -4.16 -21.80
N SER A 168 -17.35 -2.99 -21.51
CA SER A 168 -18.08 -1.73 -21.58
C SER A 168 -17.15 -0.51 -21.65
N ASN A 169 -17.50 0.46 -22.49
CA ASN A 169 -16.84 1.76 -22.58
C ASN A 169 -17.47 2.85 -21.69
N VAL A 170 -18.49 2.49 -20.89
CA VAL A 170 -19.22 3.41 -19.99
C VAL A 170 -19.22 2.92 -18.55
N HIS A 171 -18.36 1.97 -18.22
CA HIS A 171 -18.15 1.51 -16.86
C HIS A 171 -16.68 1.63 -16.47
N GLY A 172 -16.45 1.82 -15.17
CA GLY A 172 -15.14 1.85 -14.53
C GLY A 172 -15.21 1.35 -13.09
N PHE A 173 -14.12 1.51 -12.38
CA PHE A 173 -14.06 1.20 -10.95
C PHE A 173 -13.13 2.17 -10.22
N PRO A 174 -13.50 2.71 -9.03
CA PRO A 174 -12.63 3.58 -8.25
C PRO A 174 -11.54 2.75 -7.55
N SER A 175 -10.34 2.71 -8.15
CA SER A 175 -9.18 2.01 -7.60
C SER A 175 -7.90 2.82 -7.87
N GLY A 176 -6.74 2.30 -7.46
CA GLY A 176 -5.46 2.98 -7.52
C GLY A 176 -4.90 3.17 -8.94
N VAL A 177 -3.89 4.03 -9.06
CA VAL A 177 -3.28 4.38 -10.35
C VAL A 177 -2.17 3.41 -10.78
N CYS A 178 -1.47 2.77 -9.84
CA CYS A 178 -0.44 1.79 -10.18
C CYS A 178 -1.11 0.49 -10.64
N THR A 179 -0.82 0.07 -11.87
CA THR A 179 -1.52 -1.04 -12.55
C THR A 179 -1.23 -2.41 -11.95
N THR A 180 -0.09 -2.58 -11.29
CA THR A 180 0.35 -3.84 -10.68
C THR A 180 -0.06 -4.02 -9.21
N LEU A 181 -0.85 -3.08 -8.62
CA LEU A 181 -1.41 -3.23 -7.29
C LEU A 181 -2.31 -4.46 -7.21
N GLY A 182 -2.03 -5.34 -6.25
CA GLY A 182 -2.89 -6.50 -6.01
C GLY A 182 -4.19 -6.12 -5.31
N ILE A 183 -5.31 -6.58 -5.86
CA ILE A 183 -6.67 -6.26 -5.41
C ILE A 183 -6.90 -6.64 -3.94
N GLY A 184 -6.35 -7.78 -3.49
CA GLY A 184 -6.55 -8.25 -2.11
C GLY A 184 -6.08 -7.24 -1.06
N GLY A 185 -4.84 -6.77 -1.15
CA GLY A 185 -4.29 -5.80 -0.21
C GLY A 185 -4.79 -4.38 -0.47
N HIS A 186 -4.90 -3.98 -1.74
CA HIS A 186 -5.27 -2.62 -2.10
C HIS A 186 -6.67 -2.23 -1.59
N PHE A 187 -7.68 -3.08 -1.80
CA PHE A 187 -9.03 -2.78 -1.32
C PHE A 187 -9.12 -2.87 0.20
N SER A 188 -8.47 -3.84 0.83
CA SER A 188 -8.62 -4.06 2.28
C SER A 188 -8.31 -2.85 3.15
N GLY A 189 -7.41 -1.97 2.72
CA GLY A 189 -7.09 -0.70 3.42
C GLY A 189 -7.84 0.52 2.90
N GLY A 190 -8.74 0.35 1.89
CA GLY A 190 -9.53 1.44 1.33
C GLY A 190 -9.61 1.42 -0.19
N GLY A 191 -8.48 1.39 -0.88
CA GLY A 191 -8.45 1.44 -2.34
C GLY A 191 -8.69 2.86 -2.86
N TYR A 192 -7.65 3.68 -2.88
CA TYR A 192 -7.69 5.09 -3.24
C TYR A 192 -7.27 5.32 -4.70
N GLY A 193 -8.01 6.20 -5.42
CA GLY A 193 -7.68 6.63 -6.77
C GLY A 193 -8.35 7.94 -7.18
N PHE A 194 -8.22 8.35 -8.45
CA PHE A 194 -8.70 9.64 -8.96
C PHE A 194 -10.23 9.73 -9.11
N LEU A 195 -10.97 8.63 -8.93
CA LEU A 195 -12.45 8.64 -8.90
C LEU A 195 -13.02 8.83 -7.48
N ILE A 196 -12.18 8.99 -6.46
CA ILE A 196 -12.57 9.08 -5.04
C ILE A 196 -13.66 10.13 -4.77
N ARG A 197 -13.59 11.29 -5.45
CA ARG A 197 -14.52 12.40 -5.20
C ARG A 197 -15.92 12.13 -5.74
N LYS A 198 -16.06 11.25 -6.75
CA LYS A 198 -17.35 10.88 -7.34
C LYS A 198 -17.94 9.63 -6.70
N TYR A 199 -17.11 8.61 -6.47
CA TYR A 199 -17.56 7.26 -6.13
C TYR A 199 -17.05 6.74 -4.79
N GLY A 200 -16.24 7.54 -4.06
CA GLY A 200 -15.59 7.08 -2.84
C GLY A 200 -14.40 6.15 -3.14
N LEU A 201 -14.00 5.41 -2.15
CA LEU A 201 -12.93 4.42 -2.21
C LEU A 201 -13.42 3.12 -2.89
N SER A 202 -12.51 2.20 -3.22
CA SER A 202 -12.86 0.86 -3.71
C SER A 202 -13.81 0.14 -2.76
N ILE A 203 -13.55 0.21 -1.44
CA ILE A 203 -14.36 -0.43 -0.39
C ILE A 203 -15.80 0.08 -0.32
N ASP A 204 -16.05 1.31 -0.75
CA ASP A 204 -17.40 1.90 -0.78
C ASP A 204 -18.27 1.29 -1.89
N ASN A 205 -17.65 0.56 -2.80
CA ASN A 205 -18.26 -0.14 -3.92
C ASN A 205 -18.11 -1.68 -3.80
N VAL A 206 -17.68 -2.18 -2.63
CA VAL A 206 -17.66 -3.62 -2.30
C VAL A 206 -19.00 -4.01 -1.70
N ILE A 207 -19.64 -5.06 -2.26
CA ILE A 207 -20.96 -5.54 -1.85
C ILE A 207 -20.95 -6.90 -1.16
N ASP A 208 -19.89 -7.71 -1.39
CA ASP A 208 -19.65 -9.00 -0.74
C ASP A 208 -18.17 -9.34 -0.79
N ALA A 209 -17.74 -10.36 -0.05
CA ALA A 209 -16.38 -10.90 -0.07
C ALA A 209 -16.37 -12.38 0.26
N GLN A 210 -15.35 -13.09 -0.20
CA GLN A 210 -14.99 -14.42 0.31
C GLN A 210 -13.71 -14.32 1.13
N LEU A 211 -13.79 -14.75 2.39
CA LEU A 211 -12.72 -14.67 3.39
C LEU A 211 -12.42 -16.07 3.94
N ILE A 212 -11.15 -16.42 4.11
CA ILE A 212 -10.72 -17.55 4.93
C ILE A 212 -10.44 -17.05 6.34
N ASP A 213 -11.11 -17.61 7.35
CA ASP A 213 -10.88 -17.30 8.76
C ASP A 213 -9.69 -18.08 9.37
N ALA A 214 -9.35 -17.80 10.63
CA ALA A 214 -8.26 -18.45 11.36
C ALA A 214 -8.48 -19.96 11.62
N ASN A 215 -9.60 -20.51 11.21
CA ASN A 215 -9.92 -21.96 11.27
C ASN A 215 -9.95 -22.60 9.87
N GLY A 216 -9.55 -21.88 8.82
CA GLY A 216 -9.54 -22.35 7.44
C GLY A 216 -10.93 -22.41 6.79
N ARG A 217 -11.98 -21.82 7.39
CA ARG A 217 -13.34 -21.80 6.84
C ARG A 217 -13.50 -20.67 5.84
N ILE A 218 -14.13 -20.96 4.69
CA ILE A 218 -14.50 -19.92 3.71
C ILE A 218 -15.83 -19.28 4.12
N LEU A 219 -15.82 -17.99 4.34
CA LEU A 219 -16.96 -17.18 4.75
C LEU A 219 -17.31 -16.17 3.65
N ASN A 220 -18.61 -15.99 3.36
CA ASN A 220 -19.13 -14.86 2.60
C ASN A 220 -19.75 -13.83 3.57
N ARG A 221 -20.22 -12.68 3.07
CA ARG A 221 -20.80 -11.62 3.89
C ARG A 221 -21.85 -12.14 4.87
N LYS A 222 -22.76 -13.02 4.41
CA LYS A 222 -23.81 -13.58 5.26
C LYS A 222 -23.24 -14.44 6.40
N SER A 223 -22.25 -15.26 6.12
CA SER A 223 -21.68 -16.20 7.10
C SER A 223 -20.61 -15.56 8.00
N MET A 224 -19.90 -14.51 7.54
CA MET A 224 -18.97 -13.75 8.38
C MET A 224 -19.66 -12.72 9.26
N GLY A 225 -20.87 -12.28 8.89
CA GLY A 225 -21.62 -11.24 9.59
C GLY A 225 -21.17 -9.82 9.26
N GLU A 226 -22.01 -8.85 9.60
CA GLU A 226 -21.79 -7.43 9.21
C GLU A 226 -20.60 -6.81 9.93
N ASP A 227 -20.24 -7.24 11.14
CA ASP A 227 -19.08 -6.68 11.86
C ASP A 227 -17.76 -7.06 11.19
N VAL A 228 -17.57 -8.32 10.79
CA VAL A 228 -16.38 -8.74 10.06
C VAL A 228 -16.36 -8.11 8.67
N PHE A 229 -17.52 -8.07 7.98
CA PHE A 229 -17.62 -7.40 6.67
C PHE A 229 -17.34 -5.89 6.75
N TRP A 230 -17.70 -5.24 7.85
CA TRP A 230 -17.31 -3.86 8.14
C TRP A 230 -15.80 -3.74 8.34
N ALA A 231 -15.20 -4.60 9.17
CA ALA A 231 -13.79 -4.57 9.54
C ALA A 231 -12.85 -4.74 8.34
N ILE A 232 -13.14 -5.68 7.44
CA ILE A 232 -12.30 -5.94 6.25
C ILE A 232 -12.38 -4.83 5.20
N ARG A 233 -13.37 -3.92 5.29
CA ARG A 233 -13.50 -2.75 4.42
C ARG A 233 -12.81 -1.53 5.01
N GLY A 234 -11.48 -1.51 4.95
CA GLY A 234 -10.65 -0.39 5.39
C GLY A 234 -9.82 -0.64 6.65
N GLY A 235 -10.07 -1.73 7.38
CA GLY A 235 -9.30 -2.09 8.57
C GLY A 235 -8.02 -2.90 8.28
N GLY A 236 -7.78 -3.27 7.01
CA GLY A 236 -6.67 -4.15 6.67
C GLY A 236 -7.00 -5.62 6.94
N THR A 237 -7.30 -6.37 5.89
CA THR A 237 -7.83 -7.73 6.00
C THR A 237 -6.89 -8.70 6.69
N THR A 238 -5.57 -8.50 6.56
CA THR A 238 -4.54 -9.38 7.11
C THR A 238 -4.56 -9.49 8.64
N SER A 239 -5.36 -8.69 9.33
CA SER A 239 -5.64 -8.86 10.77
C SER A 239 -6.82 -9.79 11.05
N PHE A 240 -7.69 -10.07 10.08
CA PHE A 240 -8.97 -10.79 10.29
C PHE A 240 -9.07 -12.10 9.52
N GLY A 241 -8.24 -12.29 8.48
CA GLY A 241 -8.28 -13.44 7.60
C GLY A 241 -7.64 -13.18 6.25
N ILE A 242 -7.90 -14.08 5.30
CA ILE A 242 -7.37 -14.02 3.94
C ILE A 242 -8.50 -13.80 2.96
N ILE A 243 -8.48 -12.70 2.23
CA ILE A 243 -9.41 -12.48 1.12
C ILE A 243 -9.10 -13.44 -0.02
N LEU A 244 -10.10 -14.20 -0.44
CA LEU A 244 -10.08 -14.96 -1.69
C LEU A 244 -10.59 -14.13 -2.86
N SER A 245 -11.70 -13.41 -2.66
CA SER A 245 -12.29 -12.57 -3.69
C SER A 245 -13.18 -11.47 -3.10
N TRP A 246 -13.35 -10.39 -3.87
CA TRP A 246 -14.27 -9.30 -3.61
C TRP A 246 -15.40 -9.32 -4.64
N ARG A 247 -16.65 -9.12 -4.21
CA ARG A 247 -17.74 -8.77 -5.09
C ARG A 247 -17.90 -7.26 -5.11
N ILE A 248 -17.73 -6.66 -6.27
CA ILE A 248 -17.75 -5.21 -6.45
C ILE A 248 -18.90 -4.76 -7.34
N LYS A 249 -19.36 -3.52 -7.13
CA LYS A 249 -20.30 -2.83 -8.00
C LYS A 249 -19.51 -1.92 -8.95
N LEU A 250 -19.68 -2.12 -10.25
CA LEU A 250 -19.10 -1.24 -11.27
C LEU A 250 -19.77 0.13 -11.23
N VAL A 251 -19.02 1.17 -11.58
CA VAL A 251 -19.51 2.55 -11.60
C VAL A 251 -19.65 3.07 -13.03
N ARG A 252 -20.64 3.93 -13.28
CA ARG A 252 -20.86 4.54 -14.58
C ARG A 252 -19.87 5.66 -14.84
N VAL A 253 -19.20 5.65 -15.99
CA VAL A 253 -18.30 6.70 -16.45
C VAL A 253 -18.72 7.18 -17.84
N PRO A 254 -18.46 8.43 -18.22
CA PRO A 254 -18.69 8.86 -19.61
C PRO A 254 -17.81 8.10 -20.59
N PRO A 255 -18.27 7.87 -21.84
CA PRO A 255 -17.45 7.21 -22.86
C PRO A 255 -16.20 8.01 -23.22
N ARG A 256 -16.19 9.32 -22.94
CA ARG A 256 -15.02 10.19 -23.06
C ARG A 256 -14.87 11.04 -21.81
N VAL A 257 -13.64 11.04 -21.30
CA VAL A 257 -13.19 11.84 -20.16
C VAL A 257 -12.11 12.82 -20.62
N THR A 258 -11.81 13.81 -19.80
CA THR A 258 -10.74 14.77 -20.07
C THR A 258 -9.69 14.69 -18.97
N VAL A 259 -8.43 14.53 -19.35
CA VAL A 259 -7.28 14.68 -18.46
C VAL A 259 -6.48 15.93 -18.85
N PHE A 260 -5.77 16.50 -17.89
CA PHE A 260 -4.88 17.64 -18.14
C PHE A 260 -3.73 17.68 -17.15
N THR A 261 -2.65 18.35 -17.54
CA THR A 261 -1.55 18.73 -16.64
C THR A 261 -1.14 20.16 -16.91
N VAL A 262 -1.27 21.02 -15.89
CA VAL A 262 -0.74 22.39 -15.91
C VAL A 262 0.42 22.48 -14.94
N GLN A 263 1.55 23.02 -15.38
CA GLN A 263 2.77 23.14 -14.58
C GLN A 263 3.14 24.60 -14.37
N ARG A 264 3.58 24.95 -13.17
CA ARG A 264 4.11 26.29 -12.84
C ARG A 264 5.31 26.13 -11.91
N THR A 265 6.34 26.97 -12.15
CA THR A 265 7.47 27.10 -11.21
C THR A 265 7.17 28.15 -10.15
N LEU A 266 8.02 28.24 -9.12
CA LEU A 266 7.87 29.26 -8.08
C LEU A 266 7.87 30.69 -8.70
N GLU A 267 8.72 30.92 -9.69
CA GLU A 267 8.82 32.19 -10.41
C GLU A 267 7.57 32.50 -11.27
N GLN A 268 6.80 31.45 -11.59
CA GLN A 268 5.53 31.56 -12.30
C GLN A 268 4.31 31.59 -11.34
N GLY A 269 4.54 31.82 -10.04
CA GLY A 269 3.48 31.96 -9.05
C GLY A 269 2.93 30.66 -8.51
N ALA A 270 3.68 29.55 -8.54
CA ALA A 270 3.21 28.26 -8.07
C ALA A 270 2.75 28.26 -6.60
N THR A 271 3.35 29.06 -5.71
CA THR A 271 2.94 29.18 -4.29
C THR A 271 1.52 29.70 -4.16
N GLU A 272 1.16 30.76 -4.91
CA GLU A 272 -0.20 31.32 -4.90
C GLU A 272 -1.22 30.33 -5.43
N LEU A 273 -0.89 29.62 -6.52
CA LEU A 273 -1.75 28.61 -7.10
C LEU A 273 -1.92 27.39 -6.18
N ALA A 274 -0.86 26.92 -5.52
CA ALA A 274 -0.93 25.86 -4.54
C ALA A 274 -1.76 26.25 -3.31
N TYR A 275 -1.61 27.49 -2.85
CA TYR A 275 -2.44 28.03 -1.75
C TYR A 275 -3.92 28.08 -2.16
N ARG A 276 -4.21 28.59 -3.36
CA ARG A 276 -5.58 28.65 -3.90
C ARG A 276 -6.19 27.27 -4.14
N TRP A 277 -5.39 26.32 -4.65
CA TRP A 277 -5.81 24.94 -4.89
C TRP A 277 -6.40 24.28 -3.62
N GLN A 278 -5.79 24.46 -2.46
CA GLN A 278 -6.26 23.90 -1.20
C GLN A 278 -7.67 24.37 -0.84
N GLN A 279 -8.05 25.57 -1.24
CA GLN A 279 -9.35 26.17 -0.94
C GLN A 279 -10.44 25.74 -1.93
N VAL A 280 -10.07 25.50 -3.19
CA VAL A 280 -11.03 25.20 -4.26
C VAL A 280 -11.15 23.71 -4.55
N ALA A 281 -10.05 22.95 -4.60
CA ALA A 281 -10.06 21.57 -5.06
C ALA A 281 -11.00 20.64 -4.26
N PRO A 282 -11.12 20.72 -2.92
CA PRO A 282 -12.09 19.95 -2.16
C PRO A 282 -13.56 20.30 -2.47
N LYS A 283 -13.82 21.52 -2.94
CA LYS A 283 -15.18 22.06 -3.19
C LYS A 283 -15.62 21.97 -4.64
N LEU A 284 -14.73 21.59 -5.57
CA LEU A 284 -15.07 21.38 -6.97
C LEU A 284 -16.17 20.34 -7.13
N PRO A 285 -16.94 20.33 -8.24
CA PRO A 285 -17.87 19.25 -8.55
C PRO A 285 -17.21 17.87 -8.44
N LYS A 286 -17.97 16.86 -8.02
CA LYS A 286 -17.46 15.48 -7.81
C LYS A 286 -16.83 14.85 -9.06
N ASP A 287 -17.23 15.32 -10.24
CA ASP A 287 -16.73 14.84 -11.52
C ASP A 287 -15.30 15.31 -11.84
N LEU A 288 -14.74 16.22 -11.03
CA LEU A 288 -13.40 16.78 -11.23
C LEU A 288 -12.49 16.45 -10.03
N PHE A 289 -11.36 15.83 -10.33
CA PHE A 289 -10.27 15.58 -9.41
C PHE A 289 -9.02 16.29 -9.92
N ILE A 290 -8.33 17.06 -9.06
CA ILE A 290 -7.08 17.74 -9.40
C ILE A 290 -6.04 17.44 -8.32
N ARG A 291 -5.06 16.59 -8.63
CA ARG A 291 -3.88 16.34 -7.79
C ARG A 291 -2.91 17.52 -7.93
N LEU A 292 -2.32 17.92 -6.82
CA LEU A 292 -1.16 18.82 -6.80
C LEU A 292 0.09 18.00 -6.50
N GLN A 293 1.11 18.12 -7.36
CA GLN A 293 2.36 17.37 -7.23
C GLN A 293 3.55 18.32 -7.42
N PRO A 294 4.19 18.76 -6.33
CA PRO A 294 5.42 19.53 -6.38
C PRO A 294 6.63 18.61 -6.54
N GLU A 295 7.61 19.07 -7.28
CA GLU A 295 8.89 18.39 -7.46
C GLU A 295 10.03 19.41 -7.59
N PRO A 296 11.21 19.16 -7.02
CA PRO A 296 12.38 20.00 -7.24
C PRO A 296 12.91 19.79 -8.67
N ILE A 297 13.24 20.89 -9.34
CA ILE A 297 13.85 20.87 -10.68
C ILE A 297 15.06 21.81 -10.74
N ASN A 298 15.97 21.55 -11.67
CA ASN A 298 17.06 22.49 -11.98
C ASN A 298 16.58 23.54 -12.98
N ASN A 299 16.69 24.80 -12.61
CA ASN A 299 16.25 25.97 -13.42
C ASN A 299 17.42 26.63 -14.18
N GLY A 300 18.34 25.81 -14.68
CA GLY A 300 19.56 26.27 -15.36
C GLY A 300 20.72 26.58 -14.38
N GLY A 301 21.92 26.12 -14.70
CA GLY A 301 23.08 26.23 -13.80
C GLY A 301 22.87 25.47 -12.49
N ASN A 302 23.32 26.03 -11.36
CA ASN A 302 23.16 25.45 -10.02
C ASN A 302 21.88 25.90 -9.30
N ASN A 303 20.97 26.61 -9.98
CA ASN A 303 19.77 27.14 -9.36
C ASN A 303 18.67 26.08 -9.36
N LYS A 304 18.22 25.64 -8.16
CA LYS A 304 17.04 24.79 -7.98
C LYS A 304 15.79 25.66 -7.81
N THR A 305 14.68 25.18 -8.34
CA THR A 305 13.33 25.69 -8.06
C THR A 305 12.38 24.53 -7.87
N VAL A 306 11.14 24.79 -7.46
CA VAL A 306 10.09 23.79 -7.41
C VAL A 306 9.13 24.01 -8.57
N ARG A 307 8.83 22.95 -9.29
CA ARG A 307 7.75 22.87 -10.27
C ARG A 307 6.55 22.20 -9.60
N VAL A 308 5.40 22.85 -9.66
CA VAL A 308 4.13 22.31 -9.17
C VAL A 308 3.27 21.91 -10.36
N SER A 309 2.92 20.62 -10.43
CA SER A 309 2.04 20.06 -11.44
C SER A 309 0.62 19.94 -10.87
N PHE A 310 -0.36 20.50 -11.60
CA PHE A 310 -1.81 20.35 -11.34
C PHE A 310 -2.33 19.32 -12.34
N ILE A 311 -2.53 18.08 -11.88
CA ILE A 311 -2.90 16.94 -12.72
C ILE A 311 -4.38 16.65 -12.52
N GLY A 312 -5.18 16.81 -13.58
CA GLY A 312 -6.62 16.74 -13.52
C GLY A 312 -7.23 15.54 -14.24
N HIS A 313 -8.36 15.06 -13.69
CA HIS A 313 -9.26 14.09 -14.32
C HIS A 313 -10.69 14.59 -14.21
N PHE A 314 -11.35 14.76 -15.33
CA PHE A 314 -12.73 15.23 -15.41
C PHE A 314 -13.62 14.19 -16.12
N LEU A 315 -14.70 13.79 -15.46
CA LEU A 315 -15.71 12.89 -16.02
C LEU A 315 -16.63 13.66 -16.98
N GLY A 316 -16.08 14.14 -18.07
CA GLY A 316 -16.77 14.92 -19.08
C GLY A 316 -15.84 15.43 -20.18
N GLN A 317 -16.41 16.21 -21.11
CA GLN A 317 -15.68 16.77 -22.25
C GLN A 317 -14.96 18.08 -21.89
N ALA A 318 -13.89 18.40 -22.60
CA ALA A 318 -13.02 19.53 -22.34
C ALA A 318 -13.75 20.88 -22.33
N ASP A 319 -14.76 21.11 -23.17
CA ASP A 319 -15.48 22.38 -23.18
C ASP A 319 -16.28 22.61 -21.87
N GLY A 320 -16.82 21.53 -21.29
CA GLY A 320 -17.45 21.57 -19.95
C GLY A 320 -16.42 21.87 -18.86
N LEU A 321 -15.25 21.24 -18.94
CA LEU A 321 -14.15 21.48 -18.01
C LEU A 321 -13.66 22.93 -18.07
N LEU A 322 -13.42 23.47 -19.27
CA LEU A 322 -12.94 24.84 -19.43
C LEU A 322 -13.92 25.87 -18.87
N ARG A 323 -15.24 25.71 -19.11
CA ARG A 323 -16.24 26.59 -18.50
C ARG A 323 -16.23 26.50 -16.97
N LEU A 324 -16.11 25.30 -16.42
CA LEU A 324 -16.03 25.08 -14.97
C LEU A 324 -14.78 25.74 -14.38
N MET A 325 -13.62 25.53 -14.99
CA MET A 325 -12.34 26.05 -14.49
C MET A 325 -12.26 27.56 -14.56
N ASN A 326 -12.82 28.18 -15.61
CA ASN A 326 -12.89 29.63 -15.74
C ASN A 326 -13.71 30.31 -14.61
N VAL A 327 -14.65 29.57 -13.99
CA VAL A 327 -15.44 30.10 -12.86
C VAL A 327 -14.81 29.74 -11.52
N SER A 328 -14.31 28.50 -11.38
CA SER A 328 -13.92 27.95 -10.07
C SER A 328 -12.45 28.13 -9.74
N PHE A 329 -11.57 28.14 -10.75
CA PHE A 329 -10.13 28.25 -10.58
C PHE A 329 -9.48 28.94 -11.80
N PRO A 330 -9.90 30.18 -12.16
CA PRO A 330 -9.42 30.88 -13.34
C PRO A 330 -7.91 31.17 -13.28
N GLU A 331 -7.36 31.31 -12.07
CA GLU A 331 -5.95 31.62 -11.84
C GLU A 331 -5.01 30.51 -12.36
N LEU A 332 -5.49 29.26 -12.46
CA LEU A 332 -4.71 28.15 -13.02
C LEU A 332 -4.37 28.38 -14.50
N GLY A 333 -5.25 29.11 -15.23
CA GLY A 333 -5.05 29.41 -16.63
C GLY A 333 -5.13 28.19 -17.54
N LEU A 334 -6.04 27.22 -17.22
CA LEU A 334 -6.24 26.03 -18.05
C LEU A 334 -6.75 26.40 -19.43
N THR A 335 -6.07 25.90 -20.46
CA THR A 335 -6.42 26.12 -21.86
C THR A 335 -6.87 24.82 -22.56
N ARG A 336 -7.41 24.93 -23.76
CA ARG A 336 -7.78 23.79 -24.59
C ARG A 336 -6.57 22.90 -24.93
N ASN A 337 -5.42 23.48 -25.10
CA ASN A 337 -4.19 22.78 -25.45
C ASN A 337 -3.66 21.89 -24.31
N ASP A 338 -4.01 22.19 -23.07
CA ASP A 338 -3.64 21.40 -21.90
C ASP A 338 -4.52 20.15 -21.74
N CYS A 339 -5.66 20.09 -22.47
CA CYS A 339 -6.69 19.07 -22.32
C CYS A 339 -6.55 17.94 -23.33
N LEU A 340 -6.46 16.71 -22.84
CA LEU A 340 -6.51 15.50 -23.64
C LEU A 340 -7.83 14.76 -23.40
N GLN A 341 -8.55 14.42 -24.49
CA GLN A 341 -9.81 13.66 -24.41
C GLN A 341 -9.59 12.22 -24.84
N MET A 342 -9.98 11.29 -24.00
CA MET A 342 -9.76 9.86 -24.19
C MET A 342 -10.89 9.04 -23.55
N SER A 343 -10.88 7.73 -23.72
CA SER A 343 -11.75 6.83 -22.95
C SER A 343 -11.33 6.78 -21.48
N TRP A 344 -12.22 6.31 -20.60
CA TRP A 344 -11.86 6.15 -19.19
C TRP A 344 -10.67 5.20 -18.99
N VAL A 345 -10.63 4.09 -19.71
CA VAL A 345 -9.52 3.12 -19.58
C VAL A 345 -8.18 3.72 -20.04
N GLU A 346 -8.14 4.50 -21.11
CA GLU A 346 -6.93 5.21 -21.54
C GLU A 346 -6.50 6.25 -20.47
N SER A 347 -7.46 6.86 -19.78
CA SER A 347 -7.12 7.78 -18.69
C SER A 347 -6.44 7.09 -17.50
N THR A 348 -6.66 5.78 -17.29
CA THR A 348 -5.92 5.01 -16.28
C THR A 348 -4.44 4.86 -16.65
N LEU A 349 -4.13 4.70 -17.94
CA LEU A 349 -2.75 4.69 -18.45
C LEU A 349 -2.07 6.05 -18.25
N TYR A 350 -2.77 7.14 -18.58
CA TYR A 350 -2.26 8.50 -18.35
C TYR A 350 -1.88 8.73 -16.88
N TRP A 351 -2.75 8.31 -15.94
CA TRP A 351 -2.50 8.44 -14.50
C TRP A 351 -1.41 7.50 -13.98
N ALA A 352 -1.19 6.36 -14.66
CA ALA A 352 -0.09 5.43 -14.37
C ALA A 352 1.26 5.88 -14.96
N GLY A 353 1.28 6.99 -15.73
CA GLY A 353 2.49 7.56 -16.32
C GLY A 353 2.92 6.93 -17.64
N PHE A 354 2.04 6.15 -18.28
CA PHE A 354 2.32 5.64 -19.63
C PHE A 354 2.21 6.75 -20.68
N SER A 355 2.96 6.60 -21.77
CA SER A 355 2.93 7.54 -22.88
C SER A 355 1.54 7.59 -23.53
N ASN A 356 1.15 8.77 -24.02
CA ASN A 356 -0.10 8.90 -24.77
C ASN A 356 -0.08 8.00 -26.02
N GLY A 357 -1.17 7.23 -26.22
CA GLY A 357 -1.27 6.26 -27.31
C GLY A 357 -0.69 4.88 -26.98
N SER A 358 -0.22 4.62 -25.77
CA SER A 358 0.10 3.25 -25.32
C SER A 358 -1.10 2.33 -25.47
N SER A 359 -0.87 1.07 -25.88
CA SER A 359 -1.93 0.05 -25.90
C SER A 359 -2.45 -0.22 -24.50
N ILE A 360 -3.76 -0.40 -24.37
CA ILE A 360 -4.37 -0.83 -23.10
C ILE A 360 -3.89 -2.21 -22.63
N ASP A 361 -3.27 -3.00 -23.52
CA ASP A 361 -2.73 -4.33 -23.18
C ASP A 361 -1.64 -4.28 -22.11
N VAL A 362 -0.95 -3.13 -21.95
CA VAL A 362 0.02 -2.93 -20.84
C VAL A 362 -0.62 -3.03 -19.45
N LEU A 363 -1.95 -2.92 -19.36
CA LEU A 363 -2.71 -3.16 -18.13
C LEU A 363 -2.69 -4.63 -17.70
N LEU A 364 -2.35 -5.55 -18.60
CA LEU A 364 -2.20 -6.98 -18.31
C LEU A 364 -0.82 -7.33 -17.75
N ASP A 365 0.11 -6.38 -17.72
CA ASP A 365 1.39 -6.55 -17.06
C ASP A 365 1.18 -6.57 -15.54
N ARG A 366 1.45 -7.73 -14.92
CA ARG A 366 1.13 -8.01 -13.52
C ARG A 366 2.29 -7.79 -12.55
N VAL A 367 3.47 -7.50 -13.07
CA VAL A 367 4.69 -7.35 -12.29
C VAL A 367 5.31 -5.98 -12.59
N ALA A 368 5.68 -5.26 -11.53
CA ALA A 368 6.37 -3.99 -11.69
C ALA A 368 7.75 -4.21 -12.35
N VAL A 369 8.00 -3.50 -13.44
CA VAL A 369 9.26 -3.61 -14.21
C VAL A 369 10.41 -2.95 -13.42
N ASN A 370 10.16 -1.78 -12.85
CA ASN A 370 11.16 -1.01 -12.11
C ASN A 370 10.91 -1.17 -10.61
N LYS A 371 11.83 -1.85 -9.93
CA LYS A 371 11.84 -1.94 -8.48
C LYS A 371 12.81 -0.89 -7.93
N VAL A 372 12.43 -0.29 -6.83
CA VAL A 372 13.17 0.78 -6.18
C VAL A 372 13.34 0.51 -4.70
N PHE A 373 14.33 1.13 -4.11
CA PHE A 373 14.34 1.33 -2.66
C PHE A 373 13.42 2.49 -2.35
N ALA A 374 12.59 2.35 -1.32
CA ALA A 374 11.60 3.37 -1.04
C ALA A 374 11.29 3.50 0.47
N LYS A 375 10.95 4.73 0.89
CA LYS A 375 10.32 5.03 2.16
C LYS A 375 9.22 6.05 1.92
N GLU A 376 8.01 5.69 2.32
CA GLU A 376 6.83 6.53 2.17
C GLU A 376 6.20 6.83 3.53
N LYS A 377 5.52 8.00 3.59
CA LYS A 377 4.75 8.48 4.73
C LYS A 377 3.50 9.20 4.25
N SER A 378 2.52 9.37 5.10
CA SER A 378 1.29 10.07 4.75
C SER A 378 0.77 10.95 5.87
N ASP A 379 0.03 11.98 5.48
CA ASP A 379 -0.70 12.89 6.36
C ASP A 379 -2.09 13.21 5.83
N TYR A 380 -2.97 13.63 6.72
CA TYR A 380 -4.24 14.27 6.41
C TYR A 380 -4.22 15.74 6.82
N TYR A 381 -4.80 16.59 5.99
CA TYR A 381 -4.88 18.02 6.21
C TYR A 381 -6.34 18.45 6.34
N LYS A 382 -6.67 19.05 7.50
CA LYS A 382 -8.01 19.54 7.85
C LYS A 382 -8.11 21.06 7.72
N ALA A 383 -6.98 21.73 7.64
CA ALA A 383 -6.85 23.16 7.43
C ALA A 383 -5.91 23.45 6.27
N VAL A 384 -6.03 24.65 5.73
CA VAL A 384 -5.16 25.15 4.66
C VAL A 384 -3.74 25.37 5.21
N ILE A 385 -2.72 24.84 4.57
CA ILE A 385 -1.33 25.17 4.84
C ILE A 385 -1.12 26.64 4.47
N PRO A 386 -0.68 27.51 5.40
CA PRO A 386 -0.41 28.92 5.07
C PRO A 386 0.73 29.03 4.07
N LYS A 387 0.84 30.18 3.36
CA LYS A 387 1.88 30.37 2.35
C LYS A 387 3.28 30.13 2.91
N GLN A 388 3.56 30.60 4.12
CA GLN A 388 4.83 30.32 4.78
C GLN A 388 5.08 28.82 5.00
N GLY A 389 4.04 28.04 5.26
CA GLY A 389 4.15 26.58 5.37
C GLY A 389 4.45 25.92 4.01
N LEU A 390 3.87 26.44 2.91
CA LEU A 390 4.23 26.01 1.56
C LEU A 390 5.68 26.39 1.23
N GLU A 391 6.13 27.59 1.62
CA GLU A 391 7.53 28.00 1.45
C GLU A 391 8.49 27.08 2.22
N THR A 392 8.13 26.67 3.44
CA THR A 392 8.89 25.66 4.19
C THR A 392 8.96 24.33 3.42
N LEU A 393 7.83 23.88 2.85
CA LEU A 393 7.81 22.68 2.00
C LEU A 393 8.75 22.84 0.80
N TRP A 394 8.70 23.99 0.11
CA TRP A 394 9.56 24.23 -1.07
C TRP A 394 11.05 24.20 -0.72
N GLN A 395 11.45 24.80 0.39
CA GLN A 395 12.84 24.77 0.85
C GLN A 395 13.29 23.32 1.14
N VAL A 396 12.48 22.56 1.86
CA VAL A 396 12.80 21.15 2.16
C VAL A 396 12.90 20.32 0.88
N LEU A 397 12.02 20.53 -0.10
CA LEU A 397 12.06 19.82 -1.39
C LEU A 397 13.34 20.15 -2.18
N MET A 398 13.80 21.41 -2.16
CA MET A 398 15.04 21.82 -2.84
C MET A 398 16.30 21.27 -2.16
N ASP A 399 16.24 21.03 -0.85
CA ASP A 399 17.36 20.48 -0.05
C ASP A 399 17.47 18.95 -0.13
N ILE A 400 16.36 18.26 -0.41
CA ILE A 400 16.29 16.79 -0.42
C ILE A 400 16.26 16.31 -1.88
N GLU A 401 17.03 15.27 -2.15
CA GLU A 401 17.02 14.59 -3.45
C GLU A 401 16.04 13.43 -3.47
N ASN A 402 15.61 12.98 -4.66
CA ASN A 402 14.81 11.79 -4.90
C ASN A 402 13.45 11.78 -4.19
N ILE A 403 12.92 12.97 -3.92
CA ILE A 403 11.67 13.17 -3.20
C ILE A 403 10.52 13.46 -4.17
N PHE A 404 9.37 12.90 -3.87
CA PHE A 404 8.12 13.29 -4.50
C PHE A 404 7.04 13.51 -3.44
N VAL A 405 6.12 14.41 -3.72
CA VAL A 405 4.98 14.72 -2.88
C VAL A 405 3.71 14.69 -3.72
N GLN A 406 2.66 14.05 -3.23
CA GLN A 406 1.36 14.04 -3.91
C GLN A 406 0.29 14.50 -2.94
N MET A 407 -0.34 15.65 -3.25
CA MET A 407 -1.47 16.19 -2.48
C MET A 407 -2.76 15.87 -3.24
N ASN A 408 -3.65 15.12 -2.62
CA ASN A 408 -4.83 14.56 -3.26
C ASN A 408 -6.09 15.08 -2.59
N PRO A 409 -6.98 15.82 -3.31
CA PRO A 409 -8.14 16.47 -2.72
C PRO A 409 -9.19 15.46 -2.25
N TYR A 410 -9.80 15.76 -1.12
CA TYR A 410 -10.98 15.10 -0.59
C TYR A 410 -12.25 15.85 -1.02
N GLY A 411 -13.27 15.88 -0.22
CA GLY A 411 -14.56 16.45 -0.58
C GLY A 411 -15.42 15.51 -1.45
N GLY A 412 -16.52 16.03 -1.93
CA GLY A 412 -17.45 15.24 -2.74
C GLY A 412 -17.99 14.02 -2.00
N ARG A 413 -17.93 12.82 -2.61
CA ARG A 413 -18.44 11.58 -2.00
C ARG A 413 -17.78 11.25 -0.66
N MET A 414 -16.53 11.67 -0.46
CA MET A 414 -15.82 11.42 0.80
C MET A 414 -16.38 12.18 2.01
N GLU A 415 -17.09 13.28 1.78
CA GLU A 415 -17.79 14.02 2.84
C GLU A 415 -19.19 13.48 3.13
N GLU A 416 -19.76 12.69 2.21
CA GLU A 416 -21.11 12.15 2.33
C GLU A 416 -21.16 10.81 3.05
N ILE A 417 -20.07 10.05 3.02
CA ILE A 417 -19.96 8.74 3.67
C ILE A 417 -19.53 8.95 5.12
N SER A 418 -20.30 8.36 6.06
CA SER A 418 -19.94 8.38 7.48
C SER A 418 -18.60 7.68 7.71
N ASP A 419 -17.82 8.18 8.68
CA ASP A 419 -16.60 7.54 9.16
C ASP A 419 -16.85 6.20 9.90
N LEU A 420 -18.12 5.86 10.15
CA LEU A 420 -18.56 4.59 10.73
C LEU A 420 -19.11 3.59 9.71
N GLU A 421 -19.33 4.01 8.44
CA GLU A 421 -19.91 3.16 7.38
C GLU A 421 -19.00 1.97 7.02
N THR A 422 -17.69 2.18 7.08
CA THR A 422 -16.65 1.19 6.91
C THR A 422 -15.58 1.39 7.99
N ALA A 423 -14.64 0.47 8.11
CA ALA A 423 -13.54 0.65 9.07
C ALA A 423 -12.59 1.82 8.71
N PHE A 424 -12.63 2.31 7.47
CA PHE A 424 -11.86 3.46 7.03
C PHE A 424 -12.44 4.77 7.61
N ALA A 425 -11.70 5.41 8.52
CA ALA A 425 -12.21 6.51 9.34
C ALA A 425 -11.98 7.93 8.76
N HIS A 426 -11.15 8.09 7.71
CA HIS A 426 -10.77 9.41 7.20
C HIS A 426 -11.76 9.88 6.13
N ARG A 427 -12.83 10.54 6.55
CA ARG A 427 -13.98 10.98 5.72
C ARG A 427 -14.12 12.49 5.76
N ALA A 428 -15.28 13.00 6.14
CA ALA A 428 -15.58 14.43 6.24
C ALA A 428 -14.54 15.20 7.07
N GLY A 429 -14.36 16.48 6.75
CA GLY A 429 -13.43 17.39 7.44
C GLY A 429 -11.99 17.32 6.96
N ASN A 430 -11.62 16.40 6.05
CA ASN A 430 -10.33 16.40 5.41
C ASN A 430 -10.37 17.22 4.11
N LEU A 431 -9.45 18.18 3.96
CA LEU A 431 -9.30 18.94 2.71
C LEU A 431 -8.57 18.10 1.66
N PHE A 432 -7.47 17.47 2.06
CA PHE A 432 -6.66 16.61 1.20
C PHE A 432 -5.80 15.64 2.03
N LYS A 433 -5.34 14.60 1.37
CA LYS A 433 -4.35 13.65 1.86
C LYS A 433 -3.04 13.87 1.12
N VAL A 434 -1.92 13.72 1.82
CA VAL A 434 -0.57 13.81 1.25
C VAL A 434 0.13 12.47 1.33
N LEU A 435 0.83 12.11 0.26
CA LEU A 435 1.86 11.09 0.21
C LEU A 435 3.21 11.80 0.08
N TYR A 436 4.12 11.50 0.99
CA TYR A 436 5.54 11.85 0.90
C TYR A 436 6.30 10.59 0.55
N GLY A 437 7.08 10.62 -0.51
CA GLY A 437 7.88 9.47 -0.91
C GLY A 437 9.31 9.87 -1.22
N ILE A 438 10.24 9.03 -0.81
CA ILE A 438 11.63 9.06 -1.28
C ILE A 438 11.90 7.71 -1.93
N GLN A 439 12.45 7.75 -3.13
CA GLN A 439 12.84 6.56 -3.88
C GLN A 439 14.29 6.70 -4.34
N TRP A 440 15.05 5.62 -4.25
CA TRP A 440 16.42 5.60 -4.72
C TRP A 440 16.74 4.27 -5.41
N SER A 441 17.83 4.29 -6.18
CA SER A 441 18.29 3.15 -6.97
C SER A 441 19.55 2.54 -6.37
N GLU A 442 19.98 1.40 -6.92
CA GLU A 442 21.26 0.77 -6.57
C GLU A 442 22.44 1.71 -6.86
N SER A 443 22.40 2.47 -7.97
CA SER A 443 23.45 3.44 -8.32
C SER A 443 23.53 4.63 -7.36
N GLU A 444 22.50 4.88 -6.54
CA GLU A 444 22.45 5.92 -5.52
C GLU A 444 22.77 5.40 -4.12
N GLY A 445 23.39 4.21 -4.06
CA GLY A 445 23.89 3.58 -2.85
C GLY A 445 23.11 2.37 -2.35
N GLY A 446 22.00 2.01 -3.02
CA GLY A 446 21.24 0.78 -2.74
C GLY A 446 20.86 0.63 -1.27
N VAL A 447 21.02 -0.58 -0.74
CA VAL A 447 20.72 -0.89 0.67
C VAL A 447 21.60 -0.08 1.65
N ASN A 448 22.83 0.25 1.30
CA ASN A 448 23.76 0.99 2.15
C ASN A 448 23.33 2.45 2.38
N ALA A 449 22.53 3.03 1.48
CA ALA A 449 22.00 4.38 1.61
C ALA A 449 20.67 4.44 2.41
N THR A 450 20.15 3.31 2.87
CA THR A 450 18.85 3.20 3.55
C THR A 450 18.71 4.19 4.72
N ALA A 451 19.68 4.20 5.64
CA ALA A 451 19.63 5.07 6.82
C ALA A 451 19.52 6.55 6.43
N ARG A 452 20.31 6.97 5.42
CA ARG A 452 20.29 8.35 4.89
C ARG A 452 18.93 8.72 4.33
N TYR A 453 18.37 7.92 3.43
CA TYR A 453 17.09 8.25 2.76
C TYR A 453 15.89 8.14 3.70
N VAL A 454 15.91 7.22 4.65
CA VAL A 454 14.89 7.15 5.70
C VAL A 454 14.93 8.42 6.57
N GLU A 455 16.11 8.92 6.94
CA GLU A 455 16.23 10.16 7.73
C GLU A 455 15.78 11.39 6.92
N LEU A 456 16.06 11.47 5.62
CA LEU A 456 15.53 12.52 4.74
C LEU A 456 14.00 12.46 4.66
N SER A 457 13.39 11.29 4.61
CA SER A 457 11.93 11.11 4.66
C SER A 457 11.35 11.63 5.98
N ARG A 458 12.00 11.32 7.12
CA ARG A 458 11.62 11.82 8.45
C ARG A 458 11.76 13.34 8.55
N ARG A 459 12.82 13.92 7.98
CA ARG A 459 13.03 15.37 7.94
C ARG A 459 11.86 16.08 7.26
N LEU A 460 11.43 15.62 6.08
CA LEU A 460 10.27 16.19 5.39
C LEU A 460 9.00 16.03 6.21
N TYR A 461 8.75 14.81 6.69
CA TYR A 461 7.57 14.52 7.50
C TYR A 461 7.49 15.43 8.74
N ASN A 462 8.61 15.63 9.45
CA ASN A 462 8.67 16.48 10.62
C ASN A 462 8.49 17.98 10.29
N ALA A 463 9.02 18.46 9.16
CA ALA A 463 8.84 19.84 8.72
C ALA A 463 7.35 20.18 8.47
N MET A 464 6.55 19.19 8.06
CA MET A 464 5.13 19.37 7.78
C MET A 464 4.22 19.13 9.01
N ALA A 465 4.75 18.64 10.13
CA ALA A 465 4.00 18.35 11.34
C ALA A 465 3.13 19.52 11.88
N PRO A 466 3.58 20.78 11.86
CA PRO A 466 2.77 21.91 12.35
C PRO A 466 1.48 22.16 11.56
N TYR A 467 1.37 21.64 10.35
CA TYR A 467 0.25 21.90 9.44
C TYR A 467 -0.65 20.67 9.24
N ALA A 468 -0.17 19.48 9.56
CA ALA A 468 -0.91 18.23 9.44
C ALA A 468 -1.96 18.06 10.54
N SER A 469 -2.85 17.07 10.39
CA SER A 469 -3.77 16.68 11.46
C SER A 469 -3.00 16.34 12.75
N SER A 470 -3.59 16.64 13.88
CA SER A 470 -2.96 16.42 15.21
C SER A 470 -3.96 15.80 16.18
N ASN A 471 -3.44 15.05 17.16
CA ASN A 471 -4.22 14.41 18.22
C ASN A 471 -5.29 13.41 17.72
N PRO A 472 -4.92 12.38 16.96
CA PRO A 472 -3.59 11.99 16.52
C PRO A 472 -3.19 12.66 15.19
N ARG A 473 -1.90 12.57 14.83
CA ARG A 473 -1.44 12.79 13.46
C ARG A 473 -1.85 11.60 12.61
N GLU A 474 -2.83 11.81 11.73
CA GLU A 474 -3.52 10.73 11.01
C GLU A 474 -2.69 10.25 9.81
N ALA A 475 -2.79 8.95 9.51
CA ALA A 475 -2.09 8.31 8.40
C ALA A 475 -3.02 7.39 7.61
N PHE A 476 -2.62 7.02 6.37
CA PHE A 476 -3.38 6.11 5.51
C PHE A 476 -2.77 4.72 5.51
N ILE A 477 -3.54 3.71 5.90
CA ILE A 477 -3.02 2.34 6.08
C ILE A 477 -2.42 1.72 4.82
N ASN A 478 -2.91 2.06 3.61
CA ASN A 478 -2.29 1.59 2.37
C ASN A 478 -0.95 2.29 2.06
N TYR A 479 -0.63 3.34 2.80
CA TYR A 479 0.70 3.98 2.80
C TYR A 479 1.38 3.65 4.12
N ARG A 480 1.54 2.33 4.37
CA ARG A 480 2.08 1.78 5.61
C ARG A 480 3.42 2.41 5.98
N ASP A 481 3.59 2.71 7.27
CA ASP A 481 4.78 3.35 7.81
C ASP A 481 5.04 2.84 9.24
N LEU A 482 6.09 2.05 9.43
CA LEU A 482 6.45 1.53 10.74
C LEU A 482 6.99 2.60 11.70
N ASP A 483 7.42 3.77 11.20
CA ASP A 483 7.88 4.87 12.06
C ASP A 483 6.75 5.48 12.92
N ILE A 484 5.48 5.21 12.61
CA ILE A 484 4.35 5.74 13.39
C ILE A 484 3.92 4.84 14.55
N GLY A 485 4.65 3.77 14.80
CA GLY A 485 4.42 2.75 15.81
C GLY A 485 4.36 1.35 15.19
N SER A 486 4.86 0.38 15.89
CA SER A 486 4.85 -1.04 15.54
C SER A 486 4.93 -1.88 16.80
N ASN A 487 4.51 -3.13 16.71
CA ASN A 487 4.79 -4.11 17.76
C ASN A 487 6.27 -4.52 17.65
N GLU A 488 6.96 -4.53 18.79
CA GLU A 488 8.39 -4.88 18.87
C GLU A 488 8.63 -6.38 19.10
N SER A 489 7.57 -7.13 19.38
CA SER A 489 7.65 -8.56 19.73
C SER A 489 6.66 -9.41 18.93
N ASP A 490 6.83 -10.73 19.01
CA ASP A 490 5.89 -11.72 18.48
C ASP A 490 4.51 -11.63 19.13
N GLU A 491 4.42 -11.02 20.31
CA GLU A 491 3.19 -10.73 21.02
C GLU A 491 2.72 -9.33 20.68
N THR A 492 1.65 -9.22 19.92
CA THR A 492 1.00 -7.95 19.60
C THR A 492 0.29 -7.43 20.86
N ASP A 493 0.87 -6.45 21.53
CA ASP A 493 0.24 -5.77 22.66
C ASP A 493 -0.83 -4.78 22.19
N PHE A 494 -1.95 -4.71 22.93
CA PHE A 494 -3.06 -3.84 22.56
C PHE A 494 -2.73 -2.36 22.82
N GLU A 495 -2.00 -2.05 23.90
CA GLU A 495 -1.63 -0.67 24.22
C GLU A 495 -0.60 -0.12 23.22
N ASP A 496 0.39 -0.92 22.81
CA ASP A 496 1.34 -0.56 21.76
C ASP A 496 0.62 -0.37 20.42
N ALA A 497 -0.32 -1.25 20.09
CA ALA A 497 -1.11 -1.16 18.86
C ALA A 497 -2.02 0.07 18.81
N LYS A 498 -2.40 0.67 19.94
CA LYS A 498 -3.16 1.92 19.97
C LYS A 498 -2.42 3.07 19.32
N GLU A 499 -1.08 3.09 19.36
CA GLU A 499 -0.30 4.18 18.80
C GLU A 499 -0.54 4.32 17.29
N TYR A 500 -0.29 3.25 16.52
CA TYR A 500 -0.55 3.27 15.07
C TYR A 500 -2.03 3.09 14.75
N GLY A 501 -2.77 2.35 15.57
CA GLY A 501 -4.20 2.10 15.40
C GLY A 501 -5.03 3.37 15.43
N ALA A 502 -4.76 4.29 16.37
CA ALA A 502 -5.42 5.58 16.44
C ALA A 502 -5.11 6.46 15.20
N LYS A 503 -3.88 6.39 14.67
CA LYS A 503 -3.47 7.15 13.49
C LYS A 503 -4.13 6.64 12.21
N TYR A 504 -4.27 5.31 12.04
CA TYR A 504 -4.90 4.70 10.88
C TYR A 504 -6.42 4.67 10.93
N PHE A 505 -7.00 4.43 12.13
CA PHE A 505 -8.42 4.08 12.25
C PHE A 505 -9.21 5.02 13.15
N ARG A 506 -8.56 5.97 13.85
CA ARG A 506 -9.21 6.88 14.79
C ARG A 506 -10.04 6.10 15.82
N ASN A 507 -11.27 6.51 16.06
CA ASN A 507 -12.19 5.84 17.00
C ASN A 507 -12.65 4.44 16.56
N ASN A 508 -12.46 4.08 15.27
CA ASN A 508 -12.80 2.76 14.76
C ASN A 508 -11.86 1.65 15.25
N PHE A 509 -10.67 2.02 15.78
CA PHE A 509 -9.69 1.04 16.25
C PHE A 509 -10.24 0.10 17.34
N ILE A 510 -10.98 0.62 18.31
CA ILE A 510 -11.57 -0.18 19.40
C ILE A 510 -12.55 -1.20 18.84
N ARG A 511 -13.44 -0.79 17.93
CA ARG A 511 -14.37 -1.72 17.28
C ARG A 511 -13.65 -2.77 16.43
N LEU A 512 -12.56 -2.40 15.77
CA LEU A 512 -11.73 -3.34 15.01
C LEU A 512 -11.12 -4.40 15.93
N ALA A 513 -10.61 -4.01 17.11
CA ALA A 513 -10.06 -4.94 18.11
C ALA A 513 -11.15 -5.86 18.71
N ASP A 514 -12.37 -5.35 18.92
CA ASP A 514 -13.52 -6.16 19.35
C ASP A 514 -13.92 -7.22 18.28
N VAL A 515 -13.95 -6.81 17.00
CA VAL A 515 -14.19 -7.74 15.89
C VAL A 515 -13.07 -8.79 15.80
N LYS A 516 -11.81 -8.38 15.97
CA LYS A 516 -10.66 -9.29 15.99
C LYS A 516 -10.79 -10.32 17.11
N ALA A 517 -11.18 -9.92 18.32
CA ALA A 517 -11.38 -10.81 19.45
C ALA A 517 -12.44 -11.91 19.17
N LYS A 518 -13.43 -11.62 18.30
CA LYS A 518 -14.49 -12.57 17.92
C LYS A 518 -14.06 -13.53 16.81
N ILE A 519 -13.34 -13.03 15.76
CA ILE A 519 -13.00 -13.83 14.58
C ILE A 519 -11.67 -14.57 14.72
N ASP A 520 -10.71 -14.01 15.45
CA ASP A 520 -9.38 -14.57 15.67
C ASP A 520 -8.86 -14.27 17.10
N PRO A 521 -9.50 -14.85 18.13
CA PRO A 521 -9.20 -14.58 19.54
C PRO A 521 -7.78 -14.99 19.96
N LYS A 522 -7.13 -15.88 19.19
CA LYS A 522 -5.75 -16.31 19.45
C LYS A 522 -4.71 -15.46 18.69
N ASN A 523 -5.16 -14.44 17.99
CA ASN A 523 -4.31 -13.55 17.21
C ASN A 523 -3.36 -14.26 16.23
N PHE A 524 -3.88 -15.30 15.54
CA PHE A 524 -3.10 -16.04 14.54
C PHE A 524 -2.66 -15.14 13.38
N PHE A 525 -3.59 -14.29 12.87
CA PHE A 525 -3.28 -13.31 11.83
C PHE A 525 -2.64 -12.07 12.46
N LYS A 526 -1.32 -12.08 12.57
CA LYS A 526 -0.54 -10.99 13.17
C LYS A 526 0.60 -10.53 12.25
N ASN A 527 0.98 -9.28 12.40
CA ASN A 527 2.16 -8.64 11.81
C ASN A 527 2.51 -7.40 12.65
N GLU A 528 3.58 -6.70 12.29
CA GLU A 528 4.14 -5.57 13.03
C GLU A 528 3.16 -4.39 13.23
N GLN A 529 2.11 -4.29 12.41
CA GLN A 529 1.02 -3.30 12.59
C GLN A 529 -0.36 -3.93 12.43
N SER A 530 -0.55 -5.17 12.86
CA SER A 530 -1.87 -5.81 12.88
C SER A 530 -2.72 -5.30 14.04
N ILE A 531 -4.03 -5.47 13.92
CA ILE A 531 -5.00 -5.15 14.95
C ILE A 531 -5.07 -6.35 15.90
N PRO A 532 -4.72 -6.21 17.19
CA PRO A 532 -4.82 -7.27 18.17
C PRO A 532 -6.27 -7.46 18.65
N PRO A 533 -6.57 -8.61 19.28
CA PRO A 533 -7.83 -8.79 20.01
C PRO A 533 -7.97 -7.76 21.14
N LEU A 534 -9.20 -7.28 21.34
CA LEU A 534 -9.49 -6.45 22.51
C LEU A 534 -9.27 -7.29 23.79
N PRO A 535 -8.51 -6.81 24.78
CA PRO A 535 -8.32 -7.52 26.05
C PRO A 535 -9.65 -7.86 26.72
N SER A 536 -9.79 -9.08 27.20
CA SER A 536 -10.93 -9.46 28.05
C SER A 536 -10.77 -8.80 29.42
N HIS A 537 -11.79 -8.07 29.86
CA HIS A 537 -11.84 -7.47 31.20
C HIS A 537 -11.99 -8.54 32.30
#